data_29c11a176b9778e28deabf04d65dce1f
#
_entry.id   29c11a176b9778e28deabf04d65dce1f
#
_cell.length_a   1.000
_cell.length_b   1.000
_cell.length_c   1.000
_cell.angle_alpha   90.00
_cell.angle_beta   90.00
_cell.angle_gamma   90.00
#
_symmetry.space_group_name_H-M   'P 1'
#
loop_
_entity.id
_entity.type
_entity.pdbx_description
1 polymer ?
#
loop_
_entity_poly.entity_id
_entity_poly.type
_entity_poly.pdbx_seq_one_letter_code
_entity_poly.pdbx_strand_id
1 'polypeptide(L)'
;MSDLSLQLQQAASQLPVSSYFSEALFQREKESLFQRGPRYVGHQLSVPNLGDYHTLPQERGGRALVRTAKGVELVSNVCRHRQAMMLQGKGNLNDTRSGSAGGNIVCPLHRWTYSGVHGERAGQLLGAPHFEQDPCLNLNHYPLREWNGLLFEDNGRDVAADLANMGPRAALDFEGMVLDHVELHECNYNWKTFIEVYLEDYHVGPFHPGLGGFVTCEDLRWEFKPEYSVQTVGAANLLGKAGSPVYQRWHEQLMNYRQGAMPEHGAIWLTYYPHIMVEWYPHVLTVSTLHPVSVDKTLNMVEFYYPEEIAAFEREFVEAQRAAYMETCVEDDEIAERMDAGRKALLARGDNEVGPYQSPMEDGMQHFHEWYRARMYPPAPPSASPPQGDVTCGLAEPVPR
;
A
#
# COMPACT_ATOMS: atom_id res chain seq x y z
N MET A 1 -24.55 -13.42 -17.15
CA MET A 1 -23.47 -13.26 -16.17
C MET A 1 -22.61 -14.51 -16.23
N SER A 2 -21.29 -14.41 -16.17
CA SER A 2 -20.45 -15.60 -16.09
C SER A 2 -20.71 -16.30 -14.74
N ASP A 3 -20.44 -17.60 -14.67
CA ASP A 3 -20.59 -18.40 -13.45
C ASP A 3 -19.78 -17.76 -12.28
N LEU A 4 -18.58 -17.27 -12.57
CA LEU A 4 -17.74 -16.53 -11.63
C LEU A 4 -18.42 -15.26 -11.07
N SER A 5 -19.16 -14.51 -11.89
CA SER A 5 -19.88 -13.32 -11.42
C SER A 5 -20.96 -13.66 -10.39
N LEU A 6 -21.67 -14.77 -10.59
CA LEU A 6 -22.68 -15.26 -9.64
C LEU A 6 -22.00 -15.72 -8.32
N GLN A 7 -20.91 -16.46 -8.42
CA GLN A 7 -20.17 -16.94 -7.25
C GLN A 7 -19.62 -15.78 -6.38
N LEU A 8 -19.10 -14.74 -7.01
CA LEU A 8 -18.59 -13.55 -6.30
C LEU A 8 -19.70 -12.71 -5.65
N GLN A 9 -20.95 -12.80 -6.12
CA GLN A 9 -22.08 -12.14 -5.50
C GLN A 9 -22.62 -12.88 -4.25
N GLN A 10 -22.22 -14.12 -4.02
CA GLN A 10 -22.65 -14.90 -2.86
C GLN A 10 -21.81 -14.50 -1.63
N ALA A 11 -22.42 -13.79 -0.70
CA ALA A 11 -21.77 -13.03 0.34
C ALA A 11 -21.38 -13.79 1.63
N ALA A 12 -21.57 -15.06 1.77
CA ALA A 12 -21.39 -15.73 3.07
C ALA A 12 -20.17 -16.65 3.18
N SER A 13 -19.24 -16.58 2.21
CA SER A 13 -18.08 -17.47 2.15
C SER A 13 -16.84 -16.74 1.64
N GLN A 14 -15.68 -17.37 1.76
CA GLN A 14 -14.43 -16.91 1.14
C GLN A 14 -14.62 -16.71 -0.37
N LEU A 15 -13.65 -16.06 -1.00
CA LEU A 15 -13.69 -15.83 -2.46
C LEU A 15 -13.57 -17.17 -3.22
N PRO A 16 -14.28 -17.34 -4.34
CA PRO A 16 -14.18 -18.55 -5.13
C PRO A 16 -12.78 -18.71 -5.72
N VAL A 17 -12.30 -19.94 -5.77
CA VAL A 17 -10.93 -20.30 -6.22
C VAL A 17 -10.59 -19.68 -7.58
N SER A 18 -11.55 -19.69 -8.51
CA SER A 18 -11.37 -19.12 -9.85
C SER A 18 -11.09 -17.61 -9.85
N SER A 19 -11.41 -16.89 -8.77
CA SER A 19 -11.17 -15.43 -8.68
C SER A 19 -9.68 -15.09 -8.57
N TYR A 20 -8.84 -16.00 -8.09
CA TYR A 20 -7.41 -15.73 -7.91
C TYR A 20 -6.61 -15.82 -9.22
N PHE A 21 -7.05 -16.64 -10.18
CA PHE A 21 -6.27 -16.96 -11.38
C PHE A 21 -6.93 -16.54 -12.69
N SER A 22 -8.01 -15.77 -12.63
CA SER A 22 -8.66 -15.22 -13.81
C SER A 22 -7.92 -13.96 -14.29
N GLU A 23 -7.23 -14.05 -15.44
CA GLU A 23 -6.54 -12.90 -16.05
C GLU A 23 -7.52 -11.74 -16.37
N ALA A 24 -8.72 -12.05 -16.86
CA ALA A 24 -9.73 -11.03 -17.14
C ALA A 24 -10.19 -10.29 -15.86
N LEU A 25 -10.32 -11.03 -14.75
CA LEU A 25 -10.67 -10.45 -13.46
C LEU A 25 -9.50 -9.60 -12.93
N PHE A 26 -8.28 -10.08 -13.06
CA PHE A 26 -7.07 -9.35 -12.67
C PHE A 26 -6.93 -8.01 -13.40
N GLN A 27 -7.18 -7.95 -14.70
CA GLN A 27 -7.18 -6.68 -15.43
C GLN A 27 -8.25 -5.72 -14.91
N ARG A 28 -9.46 -6.22 -14.61
CA ARG A 28 -10.52 -5.41 -13.98
C ARG A 28 -10.14 -4.93 -12.57
N GLU A 29 -9.47 -5.76 -11.77
CA GLU A 29 -8.92 -5.38 -10.46
C GLU A 29 -7.95 -4.21 -10.60
N LYS A 30 -7.00 -4.29 -11.54
CA LYS A 30 -6.05 -3.19 -11.79
C LYS A 30 -6.76 -1.88 -12.13
N GLU A 31 -7.78 -1.92 -12.99
CA GLU A 31 -8.53 -0.73 -13.38
C GLU A 31 -9.43 -0.19 -12.27
N SER A 32 -10.15 -1.08 -11.58
CA SER A 32 -11.21 -0.69 -10.65
C SER A 32 -10.72 -0.45 -9.23
N LEU A 33 -9.71 -1.19 -8.77
CA LEU A 33 -9.22 -1.15 -7.39
C LEU A 33 -7.90 -0.36 -7.28
N PHE A 34 -6.92 -0.62 -8.14
CA PHE A 34 -5.60 -0.01 -8.03
C PHE A 34 -5.51 1.36 -8.72
N GLN A 35 -6.05 1.51 -9.93
CA GLN A 35 -6.00 2.81 -10.63
C GLN A 35 -6.98 3.83 -10.05
N ARG A 36 -8.15 3.39 -9.56
CA ARG A 36 -9.17 4.25 -8.95
C ARG A 36 -9.08 4.32 -7.44
N GLY A 37 -8.35 3.40 -6.82
CA GLY A 37 -8.09 3.37 -5.38
C GLY A 37 -7.04 4.39 -4.94
N PRO A 38 -6.58 4.29 -3.69
CA PRO A 38 -5.47 5.11 -3.20
C PRO A 38 -4.19 4.74 -3.95
N ARG A 39 -3.53 5.74 -4.55
CA ARG A 39 -2.32 5.54 -5.35
C ARG A 39 -1.10 6.06 -4.59
N TYR A 40 -0.70 5.32 -3.58
CA TYR A 40 0.50 5.64 -2.80
C TYR A 40 1.75 5.59 -3.67
N VAL A 41 2.60 6.59 -3.54
CA VAL A 41 3.85 6.72 -4.31
C VAL A 41 5.09 6.84 -3.45
N GLY A 42 4.94 7.01 -2.14
CA GLY A 42 6.03 7.12 -1.18
C GLY A 42 5.70 8.11 -0.06
N HIS A 43 6.59 8.27 0.88
CA HIS A 43 6.44 9.16 2.02
C HIS A 43 7.32 10.41 1.87
N GLN A 44 6.88 11.56 2.40
CA GLN A 44 7.66 12.80 2.35
C GLN A 44 9.04 12.69 3.04
N LEU A 45 9.20 11.78 4.00
CA LEU A 45 10.47 11.48 4.67
C LEU A 45 11.48 10.76 3.76
N SER A 46 11.08 10.31 2.57
CA SER A 46 12.02 9.79 1.58
C SER A 46 12.86 10.89 0.92
N VAL A 47 12.39 12.15 1.03
CA VAL A 47 13.02 13.37 0.49
C VAL A 47 12.94 14.51 1.50
N PRO A 48 13.59 14.39 2.69
CA PRO A 48 13.41 15.33 3.80
C PRO A 48 13.96 16.73 3.53
N ASN A 49 15.05 16.87 2.78
CA ASN A 49 15.76 18.13 2.59
C ASN A 49 15.55 18.74 1.21
N LEU A 50 15.65 20.05 1.12
CA LEU A 50 15.55 20.77 -0.15
C LEU A 50 16.56 20.22 -1.19
N GLY A 51 16.05 19.83 -2.34
CA GLY A 51 16.82 19.21 -3.41
C GLY A 51 16.96 17.70 -3.34
N ASP A 52 16.49 17.06 -2.25
CA ASP A 52 16.45 15.62 -2.20
C ASP A 52 15.56 15.05 -3.30
N TYR A 53 15.98 13.92 -3.85
CA TYR A 53 15.15 13.11 -4.74
C TYR A 53 15.17 11.64 -4.36
N HIS A 54 14.07 10.96 -4.67
CA HIS A 54 13.96 9.50 -4.55
C HIS A 54 13.22 8.96 -5.78
N THR A 55 13.91 8.15 -6.57
CA THR A 55 13.27 7.44 -7.69
C THR A 55 12.41 6.31 -7.15
N LEU A 56 11.21 6.14 -7.70
CA LEU A 56 10.26 5.14 -7.20
C LEU A 56 10.75 3.72 -7.52
N PRO A 57 11.17 2.92 -6.52
CA PRO A 57 11.77 1.62 -6.79
C PRO A 57 10.74 0.61 -7.32
N GLN A 58 9.49 0.67 -6.86
CA GLN A 58 8.38 -0.15 -7.34
C GLN A 58 8.04 0.08 -8.82
N GLU A 59 8.48 1.21 -9.38
CA GLU A 59 8.32 1.57 -10.80
C GLU A 59 9.65 1.47 -11.58
N ARG A 60 10.62 0.76 -11.05
CA ARG A 60 11.98 0.68 -11.62
C ARG A 60 12.61 2.05 -11.88
N GLY A 61 12.25 3.03 -11.05
CA GLY A 61 12.77 4.40 -11.14
C GLY A 61 12.17 5.25 -12.26
N GLY A 62 11.06 4.87 -12.89
CA GLY A 62 10.43 5.61 -14.00
C GLY A 62 9.92 6.99 -13.63
N ARG A 63 9.61 7.21 -12.35
CA ARG A 63 9.25 8.51 -11.75
C ARG A 63 10.13 8.79 -10.54
N ALA A 64 10.17 10.04 -10.10
CA ALA A 64 10.93 10.47 -8.93
C ALA A 64 10.15 11.50 -8.12
N LEU A 65 10.19 11.34 -6.79
CA LEU A 65 9.86 12.39 -5.84
C LEU A 65 11.03 13.36 -5.76
N VAL A 66 10.74 14.65 -5.74
CA VAL A 66 11.74 15.73 -5.64
C VAL A 66 11.26 16.73 -4.61
N ARG A 67 12.09 17.05 -3.61
CA ARG A 67 11.81 18.13 -2.64
C ARG A 67 12.16 19.47 -3.23
N THR A 68 11.17 20.25 -3.55
CA THR A 68 11.29 21.64 -4.01
C THR A 68 11.02 22.63 -2.89
N ALA A 69 11.19 23.93 -3.15
CA ALA A 69 10.81 24.98 -2.20
C ALA A 69 9.29 25.05 -1.94
N LYS A 70 8.47 24.41 -2.77
CA LYS A 70 7.00 24.39 -2.65
C LYS A 70 6.47 23.09 -1.99
N GLY A 71 7.33 22.13 -1.71
CA GLY A 71 6.96 20.83 -1.16
C GLY A 71 7.54 19.69 -1.98
N VAL A 72 6.93 18.50 -1.84
CA VAL A 72 7.33 17.33 -2.64
C VAL A 72 6.55 17.31 -3.94
N GLU A 73 7.24 17.12 -5.04
CA GLU A 73 6.67 16.99 -6.38
C GLU A 73 7.03 15.63 -6.99
N LEU A 74 6.11 15.05 -7.76
CA LEU A 74 6.32 13.80 -8.50
C LEU A 74 6.46 14.09 -9.99
N VAL A 75 7.59 13.70 -10.56
CA VAL A 75 7.92 13.95 -11.98
C VAL A 75 8.37 12.69 -12.68
N SER A 76 8.18 12.65 -14.01
CA SER A 76 8.80 11.62 -14.84
C SER A 76 10.33 11.71 -14.75
N ASN A 77 10.97 10.59 -14.53
CA ASN A 77 12.43 10.47 -14.50
C ASN A 77 13.02 10.08 -15.89
N VAL A 78 12.19 10.16 -16.92
CA VAL A 78 12.55 9.76 -18.29
C VAL A 78 12.69 11.00 -19.18
N CYS A 79 13.89 11.21 -19.72
CA CYS A 79 14.20 12.36 -20.58
C CYS A 79 13.31 12.38 -21.84
N ARG A 80 12.77 13.55 -22.16
CA ARG A 80 11.85 13.76 -23.31
C ARG A 80 12.53 13.60 -24.68
N HIS A 81 13.88 13.60 -24.73
CA HIS A 81 14.63 13.47 -26.00
C HIS A 81 14.73 12.00 -26.46
N ARG A 82 15.47 11.16 -25.74
CA ARG A 82 15.78 9.77 -26.15
C ARG A 82 15.51 8.79 -25.01
N GLN A 83 14.56 9.09 -24.12
CA GLN A 83 14.05 8.23 -23.05
C GLN A 83 15.11 7.68 -22.08
N ALA A 84 16.24 8.40 -21.92
CA ALA A 84 17.23 8.03 -20.91
C ALA A 84 16.70 8.31 -19.50
N MET A 85 16.94 7.38 -18.57
CA MET A 85 16.73 7.60 -17.14
C MET A 85 17.73 8.64 -16.63
N MET A 86 17.26 9.62 -15.85
CA MET A 86 18.08 10.75 -15.43
C MET A 86 18.62 10.63 -14.02
N LEU A 87 17.79 10.24 -13.07
CA LEU A 87 18.12 10.07 -11.65
C LEU A 87 18.16 8.59 -11.30
N GLN A 88 18.96 8.23 -10.28
CA GLN A 88 19.06 6.85 -9.78
C GLN A 88 19.01 6.83 -8.27
N GLY A 89 18.18 5.95 -7.72
CA GLY A 89 18.06 5.75 -6.26
C GLY A 89 17.66 7.02 -5.51
N LYS A 90 18.40 7.32 -4.45
CA LYS A 90 18.25 8.51 -3.61
C LYS A 90 19.46 9.43 -3.79
N GLY A 91 19.24 10.74 -3.67
CA GLY A 91 20.32 11.72 -3.70
C GLY A 91 19.80 13.14 -3.53
N ASN A 92 20.71 14.11 -3.68
CA ASN A 92 20.35 15.54 -3.64
C ASN A 92 20.78 16.22 -4.94
N LEU A 93 19.90 17.00 -5.55
CA LEU A 93 20.13 17.70 -6.81
C LEU A 93 21.24 18.78 -6.74
N ASN A 94 21.61 19.20 -5.54
CA ASN A 94 22.72 20.12 -5.30
C ASN A 94 24.08 19.39 -5.21
N ASP A 95 24.10 18.06 -5.11
CA ASP A 95 25.33 17.28 -5.11
C ASP A 95 25.81 17.04 -6.54
N THR A 96 27.01 17.57 -6.85
CA THR A 96 27.61 17.45 -8.19
C THR A 96 27.93 16.01 -8.62
N ARG A 97 27.98 15.06 -7.64
CA ARG A 97 28.21 13.63 -7.90
C ARG A 97 26.97 12.89 -8.42
N SER A 98 25.79 13.46 -8.27
CA SER A 98 24.52 12.80 -8.65
C SER A 98 24.11 12.98 -10.12
N GLY A 99 24.98 13.54 -10.98
CA GLY A 99 24.62 13.87 -12.37
C GLY A 99 23.71 15.08 -12.51
N SER A 100 23.44 15.76 -11.40
CA SER A 100 22.69 17.00 -11.31
C SER A 100 23.64 18.20 -11.29
N ALA A 101 23.15 19.38 -11.60
CA ALA A 101 23.93 20.60 -11.54
C ALA A 101 23.08 21.75 -10.99
N GLY A 102 23.50 22.32 -9.86
CA GLY A 102 22.88 23.52 -9.29
C GLY A 102 21.40 23.37 -8.99
N GLY A 103 20.99 22.23 -8.44
CA GLY A 103 19.61 21.96 -8.08
C GLY A 103 18.70 21.56 -9.25
N ASN A 104 19.24 21.27 -10.42
CA ASN A 104 18.50 20.89 -11.62
C ASN A 104 18.61 19.39 -11.93
N ILE A 105 17.62 18.84 -12.63
CA ILE A 105 17.66 17.49 -13.18
C ILE A 105 18.35 17.54 -14.54
N VAL A 106 19.46 16.83 -14.72
CA VAL A 106 20.27 16.89 -15.94
C VAL A 106 20.38 15.51 -16.59
N CYS A 107 19.93 15.41 -17.83
CA CYS A 107 20.04 14.17 -18.59
C CYS A 107 21.52 13.81 -18.84
N PRO A 108 21.95 12.58 -18.49
CA PRO A 108 23.36 12.19 -18.66
C PRO A 108 23.80 12.06 -20.12
N LEU A 109 22.84 11.87 -21.06
CA LEU A 109 23.14 11.58 -22.44
C LEU A 109 23.53 12.86 -23.26
N HIS A 110 22.61 13.85 -23.32
CA HIS A 110 22.83 15.06 -24.11
C HIS A 110 22.71 16.36 -23.31
N ARG A 111 22.73 16.25 -21.98
CA ARG A 111 22.71 17.38 -21.04
C ARG A 111 21.43 18.23 -21.11
N TRP A 112 20.30 17.67 -21.58
CA TRP A 112 19.03 18.34 -21.41
C TRP A 112 18.80 18.60 -19.94
N THR A 113 18.49 19.84 -19.61
CA THR A 113 18.40 20.30 -18.23
C THR A 113 16.96 20.70 -17.92
N TYR A 114 16.45 20.16 -16.85
CA TYR A 114 15.12 20.43 -16.34
C TYR A 114 15.21 21.04 -14.94
N SER A 115 14.25 21.91 -14.58
CA SER A 115 14.15 22.47 -13.24
C SER A 115 13.99 21.36 -12.21
N GLY A 116 14.64 21.54 -11.06
CA GLY A 116 14.49 20.69 -9.88
C GLY A 116 14.04 21.53 -8.69
N VAL A 117 15.02 22.00 -7.90
CA VAL A 117 14.80 22.78 -6.68
C VAL A 117 14.18 24.16 -6.95
N HIS A 118 14.67 24.82 -8.02
CA HIS A 118 14.32 26.19 -8.38
C HIS A 118 13.39 26.20 -9.59
N GLY A 119 12.45 27.10 -9.59
CA GLY A 119 11.48 27.25 -10.68
C GLY A 119 10.03 27.23 -10.16
N GLU A 120 9.10 27.34 -11.08
CA GLU A 120 7.67 27.29 -10.75
C GLU A 120 7.23 25.88 -10.33
N ARG A 121 7.85 24.85 -10.93
CA ARG A 121 7.66 23.44 -10.60
C ARG A 121 8.87 22.65 -11.08
N ALA A 122 9.06 21.46 -10.55
CA ALA A 122 10.08 20.53 -11.06
C ALA A 122 9.71 20.04 -12.48
N GLY A 123 10.75 19.74 -13.29
CA GLY A 123 10.58 19.14 -14.61
C GLY A 123 10.33 20.09 -15.77
N GLN A 124 10.40 21.42 -15.59
CA GLN A 124 10.35 22.37 -16.70
C GLN A 124 11.66 22.35 -17.47
N LEU A 125 11.59 22.28 -18.80
CA LEU A 125 12.78 22.33 -19.65
C LEU A 125 13.45 23.71 -19.56
N LEU A 126 14.67 23.75 -19.06
CA LEU A 126 15.49 24.96 -18.92
C LEU A 126 16.49 25.13 -20.07
N GLY A 127 16.99 24.01 -20.62
CA GLY A 127 17.94 24.04 -21.69
C GLY A 127 18.03 22.69 -22.42
N ALA A 128 18.07 22.79 -23.74
CA ALA A 128 18.23 21.65 -24.64
C ALA A 128 19.17 22.10 -25.78
N PRO A 129 20.45 21.68 -25.78
CA PRO A 129 21.40 22.10 -26.83
C PRO A 129 20.83 21.82 -28.22
N HIS A 130 20.84 22.83 -29.11
CA HIS A 130 20.33 22.80 -30.48
C HIS A 130 18.81 22.68 -30.62
N PHE A 131 18.03 22.84 -29.55
CA PHE A 131 16.58 22.84 -29.58
C PHE A 131 16.06 24.15 -28.95
N GLU A 132 14.94 24.64 -29.47
CA GLU A 132 14.21 25.74 -28.85
C GLU A 132 13.49 25.24 -27.57
N GLN A 133 13.24 26.14 -26.62
CA GLN A 133 12.46 25.82 -25.46
C GLN A 133 10.98 25.68 -25.87
N ASP A 134 10.46 24.47 -25.66
CA ASP A 134 9.06 24.12 -25.92
C ASP A 134 8.46 23.52 -24.64
N PRO A 135 7.39 24.07 -24.08
CA PRO A 135 6.69 23.50 -22.93
C PRO A 135 6.21 22.06 -23.14
N CYS A 136 5.97 21.63 -24.39
CA CYS A 136 5.64 20.26 -24.73
C CYS A 136 6.78 19.27 -24.41
N LEU A 137 8.01 19.77 -24.24
CA LEU A 137 9.19 18.99 -23.88
C LEU A 137 9.48 18.98 -22.37
N ASN A 138 8.63 19.58 -21.55
CA ASN A 138 8.68 19.43 -20.10
C ASN A 138 8.48 17.96 -19.70
N LEU A 139 9.05 17.57 -18.56
CA LEU A 139 8.73 16.28 -17.93
C LEU A 139 7.26 16.25 -17.52
N ASN A 140 6.64 15.08 -17.59
CA ASN A 140 5.32 14.91 -17.01
C ASN A 140 5.41 15.13 -15.51
N HIS A 141 4.46 15.90 -15.00
CA HIS A 141 4.27 16.21 -13.59
C HIS A 141 2.96 15.56 -13.13
N TYR A 142 2.99 14.93 -11.96
CA TYR A 142 1.85 14.20 -11.39
C TYR A 142 1.45 14.89 -10.09
N PRO A 143 0.25 15.47 -10.01
CA PRO A 143 -0.23 16.12 -8.80
C PRO A 143 -0.29 15.14 -7.64
N LEU A 144 0.08 15.60 -6.45
CA LEU A 144 0.08 14.80 -5.22
C LEU A 144 -0.96 15.33 -4.23
N ARG A 145 -1.52 14.41 -3.46
CA ARG A 145 -2.21 14.65 -2.19
C ARG A 145 -1.41 14.05 -1.07
N GLU A 146 -1.46 14.68 0.10
CA GLU A 146 -0.77 14.21 1.29
C GLU A 146 -1.77 13.86 2.40
N TRP A 147 -1.46 12.80 3.12
CA TRP A 147 -2.08 12.48 4.39
C TRP A 147 -1.02 11.89 5.32
N ASN A 148 -0.77 12.56 6.46
CA ASN A 148 0.19 12.10 7.49
C ASN A 148 1.61 11.80 6.92
N GLY A 149 2.06 12.60 5.96
CA GLY A 149 3.33 12.41 5.26
C GLY A 149 3.31 11.39 4.11
N LEU A 150 2.28 10.53 4.05
CA LEU A 150 2.08 9.63 2.93
C LEU A 150 1.62 10.44 1.70
N LEU A 151 2.27 10.19 0.57
CA LEU A 151 2.02 10.88 -0.69
C LEU A 151 1.24 9.99 -1.65
N PHE A 152 0.15 10.53 -2.15
CA PHE A 152 -0.75 9.85 -3.09
C PHE A 152 -0.85 10.65 -4.39
N GLU A 153 -0.77 9.96 -5.53
CA GLU A 153 -1.08 10.59 -6.81
C GLU A 153 -2.56 11.02 -6.82
N ASP A 154 -2.82 12.27 -7.18
CA ASP A 154 -4.18 12.82 -7.18
C ASP A 154 -5.00 12.25 -8.34
N ASN A 155 -5.83 11.29 -8.05
CA ASN A 155 -6.82 10.71 -8.95
C ASN A 155 -8.27 11.11 -8.59
N GLY A 156 -8.43 12.13 -7.73
CA GLY A 156 -9.72 12.61 -7.24
C GLY A 156 -10.22 11.91 -5.96
N ARG A 157 -9.51 10.90 -5.43
CA ARG A 157 -9.86 10.25 -4.16
C ARG A 157 -9.48 11.13 -2.97
N ASP A 158 -10.39 11.27 -2.02
CA ASP A 158 -10.14 12.00 -0.77
C ASP A 158 -9.68 11.05 0.34
N VAL A 159 -8.37 10.76 0.35
CA VAL A 159 -7.73 9.91 1.35
C VAL A 159 -7.94 10.44 2.77
N ALA A 160 -7.92 11.77 2.94
CA ALA A 160 -8.11 12.38 4.25
C ALA A 160 -9.53 12.14 4.78
N ALA A 161 -10.55 12.18 3.91
CA ALA A 161 -11.92 11.86 4.28
C ALA A 161 -12.09 10.37 4.59
N ASP A 162 -11.48 9.49 3.81
CA ASP A 162 -11.52 8.03 4.05
C ASP A 162 -10.98 7.66 5.43
N LEU A 163 -9.89 8.30 5.87
CA LEU A 163 -9.16 8.00 7.11
C LEU A 163 -9.46 8.97 8.27
N ALA A 164 -10.44 9.87 8.12
CA ALA A 164 -10.70 10.96 9.07
C ALA A 164 -11.03 10.49 10.51
N ASN A 165 -11.68 9.34 10.65
CA ASN A 165 -12.20 8.85 11.93
C ASN A 165 -11.49 7.57 12.40
N MET A 166 -10.23 7.41 12.04
CA MET A 166 -9.42 6.26 12.47
C MET A 166 -9.04 6.42 13.95
N GLY A 167 -9.41 5.43 14.78
CA GLY A 167 -9.18 5.46 16.22
C GLY A 167 -7.71 5.56 16.63
N PRO A 168 -6.81 4.67 16.16
CA PRO A 168 -5.42 4.67 16.58
C PRO A 168 -4.51 5.63 15.78
N ARG A 169 -5.06 6.71 15.21
CA ARG A 169 -4.31 7.67 14.39
C ARG A 169 -3.04 8.19 15.05
N ALA A 170 -3.09 8.45 16.36
CA ALA A 170 -1.94 8.97 17.10
C ALA A 170 -0.75 7.97 17.17
N ALA A 171 -1.03 6.66 17.16
CA ALA A 171 0.02 5.64 17.12
C ALA A 171 0.68 5.54 15.73
N LEU A 172 -0.05 5.90 14.68
CA LEU A 172 0.42 5.85 13.29
C LEU A 172 0.95 7.21 12.79
N ASP A 173 1.40 8.08 13.70
CA ASP A 173 1.96 9.40 13.36
C ASP A 173 3.47 9.27 13.10
N PHE A 174 3.91 9.83 11.95
CA PHE A 174 5.30 9.84 11.51
C PHE A 174 6.10 11.04 12.03
N GLU A 175 5.55 11.87 12.91
CA GLU A 175 6.29 12.99 13.49
C GLU A 175 7.52 12.48 14.25
N GLY A 176 8.70 13.07 13.97
CA GLY A 176 9.99 12.66 14.57
C GLY A 176 10.59 11.36 14.05
N MET A 177 9.96 10.75 13.03
CA MET A 177 10.50 9.56 12.38
C MET A 177 11.42 9.90 11.21
N VAL A 178 12.31 8.98 10.88
CA VAL A 178 13.15 9.00 9.67
C VAL A 178 12.98 7.70 8.89
N LEU A 179 13.04 7.78 7.57
CA LEU A 179 13.08 6.60 6.70
C LEU A 179 14.48 6.00 6.71
N ASP A 180 14.64 4.83 7.33
CA ASP A 180 15.92 4.12 7.41
C ASP A 180 16.14 3.19 6.21
N HIS A 181 15.13 2.41 5.83
CA HIS A 181 15.27 1.35 4.82
C HIS A 181 14.03 1.16 3.97
N VAL A 182 14.23 0.72 2.73
CA VAL A 182 13.17 0.26 1.83
C VAL A 182 13.54 -1.14 1.34
N GLU A 183 12.66 -2.10 1.58
CA GLU A 183 12.78 -3.47 1.10
C GLU A 183 11.81 -3.72 -0.05
N LEU A 184 12.27 -4.43 -1.09
CA LEU A 184 11.42 -4.91 -2.18
C LEU A 184 11.36 -6.42 -2.09
N HIS A 185 10.24 -6.92 -1.65
CA HIS A 185 9.99 -8.33 -1.42
C HIS A 185 9.11 -8.91 -2.53
N GLU A 186 9.64 -9.90 -3.27
CA GLU A 186 8.89 -10.58 -4.32
C GLU A 186 8.08 -11.75 -3.75
N CYS A 187 6.76 -11.69 -3.89
CA CYS A 187 5.81 -12.72 -3.46
C CYS A 187 5.34 -13.51 -4.69
N ASN A 188 5.54 -14.84 -4.70
CA ASN A 188 5.16 -15.72 -5.82
C ASN A 188 3.72 -16.25 -5.68
N TYR A 189 2.80 -15.37 -5.30
CA TYR A 189 1.38 -15.68 -5.12
C TYR A 189 0.50 -14.44 -5.41
N ASN A 190 -0.80 -14.67 -5.44
CA ASN A 190 -1.80 -13.65 -5.73
C ASN A 190 -1.84 -12.57 -4.64
N TRP A 191 -2.04 -11.31 -5.02
CA TRP A 191 -2.12 -10.19 -4.08
C TRP A 191 -3.26 -10.33 -3.05
N LYS A 192 -4.38 -10.99 -3.40
CA LYS A 192 -5.47 -11.27 -2.46
C LYS A 192 -5.06 -12.29 -1.42
N THR A 193 -4.26 -13.29 -1.82
CA THR A 193 -3.68 -14.27 -0.89
C THR A 193 -2.79 -13.60 0.14
N PHE A 194 -1.99 -12.61 -0.26
CA PHE A 194 -1.23 -11.78 0.68
C PHE A 194 -2.15 -11.08 1.70
N ILE A 195 -3.17 -10.36 1.20
CA ILE A 195 -4.09 -9.62 2.07
C ILE A 195 -4.87 -10.57 3.00
N GLU A 196 -5.22 -11.75 2.55
CA GLU A 196 -5.91 -12.76 3.37
C GLU A 196 -5.04 -13.25 4.52
N VAL A 197 -3.78 -13.61 4.25
CA VAL A 197 -2.82 -14.01 5.29
C VAL A 197 -2.57 -12.86 6.25
N TYR A 198 -2.43 -11.63 5.75
CA TYR A 198 -2.20 -10.44 6.57
C TYR A 198 -3.40 -10.04 7.47
N LEU A 199 -4.63 -10.32 7.06
CA LEU A 199 -5.86 -9.92 7.77
C LEU A 199 -6.47 -11.02 8.63
N GLU A 200 -5.67 -11.99 9.05
CA GLU A 200 -6.15 -13.02 9.97
C GLU A 200 -5.08 -13.41 10.99
N ASP A 201 -5.50 -13.68 12.22
CA ASP A 201 -4.62 -14.05 13.35
C ASP A 201 -4.68 -15.54 13.69
N TYR A 202 -5.51 -16.31 13.00
CA TYR A 202 -5.76 -17.70 13.34
C TYR A 202 -4.51 -18.58 13.14
N HIS A 203 -3.67 -18.23 12.16
CA HIS A 203 -2.41 -18.90 11.89
C HIS A 203 -1.23 -18.40 12.74
N VAL A 204 -1.32 -17.21 13.37
CA VAL A 204 -0.19 -16.58 14.10
C VAL A 204 0.38 -17.53 15.15
N GLY A 205 -0.47 -18.09 16.00
CA GLY A 205 -0.01 -19.01 17.06
C GLY A 205 0.63 -20.28 16.56
N PRO A 206 -0.01 -21.05 15.66
CA PRO A 206 0.54 -22.33 15.18
C PRO A 206 1.65 -22.19 14.14
N PHE A 207 1.74 -21.09 13.38
CA PHE A 207 2.63 -20.98 12.23
C PHE A 207 3.83 -20.06 12.46
N HIS A 208 3.69 -18.99 13.27
CA HIS A 208 4.76 -18.03 13.56
C HIS A 208 5.34 -18.22 14.97
N PRO A 209 6.34 -19.06 15.17
CA PRO A 209 6.92 -19.24 16.51
C PRO A 209 7.54 -17.98 17.08
N GLY A 210 8.09 -17.10 16.22
CA GLY A 210 8.66 -15.82 16.60
C GLY A 210 7.60 -14.78 16.92
N LEU A 211 6.74 -14.44 15.97
CA LEU A 211 5.68 -13.45 16.11
C LEU A 211 4.68 -13.84 17.19
N GLY A 212 4.25 -15.12 17.27
CA GLY A 212 3.35 -15.61 18.30
C GLY A 212 3.92 -15.56 19.72
N GLY A 213 5.25 -15.41 19.87
CA GLY A 213 5.90 -15.09 21.13
C GLY A 213 6.00 -13.58 21.42
N PHE A 214 5.73 -12.74 20.42
CA PHE A 214 5.78 -11.27 20.52
C PHE A 214 4.42 -10.63 20.71
N VAL A 215 3.40 -11.06 19.95
CA VAL A 215 2.02 -10.58 20.08
C VAL A 215 1.13 -11.61 20.76
N THR A 216 0.01 -11.15 21.30
CA THR A 216 -1.08 -12.02 21.79
C THR A 216 -2.40 -11.62 21.17
N CYS A 217 -3.09 -12.62 20.59
CA CYS A 217 -4.41 -12.43 19.99
C CYS A 217 -5.54 -12.51 21.04
N GLU A 218 -5.23 -12.71 22.34
CA GLU A 218 -6.22 -12.64 23.43
C GLU A 218 -6.81 -11.22 23.57
N ASP A 219 -6.02 -10.19 23.21
CA ASP A 219 -6.42 -8.78 23.21
C ASP A 219 -6.74 -8.24 21.81
N LEU A 220 -7.07 -9.12 20.86
CA LEU A 220 -7.43 -8.74 19.51
C LEU A 220 -8.63 -7.80 19.47
N ARG A 221 -8.48 -6.67 18.78
CA ARG A 221 -9.54 -5.69 18.53
C ARG A 221 -9.53 -5.27 17.08
N TRP A 222 -10.71 -5.21 16.49
CA TRP A 222 -10.93 -4.72 15.15
C TRP A 222 -11.65 -3.38 15.15
N GLU A 223 -11.22 -2.48 14.25
CA GLU A 223 -11.98 -1.33 13.80
C GLU A 223 -12.23 -1.49 12.30
N PHE A 224 -13.50 -1.48 11.88
CA PHE A 224 -13.90 -1.60 10.48
C PHE A 224 -14.54 -0.31 9.98
N LYS A 225 -14.14 0.13 8.79
CA LYS A 225 -14.74 1.24 8.06
C LYS A 225 -14.87 0.86 6.57
N PRO A 226 -15.63 1.64 5.77
CA PRO A 226 -15.87 1.29 4.37
C PRO A 226 -14.62 1.09 3.52
N GLU A 227 -13.50 1.75 3.86
CA GLU A 227 -12.28 1.75 3.04
C GLU A 227 -11.07 1.16 3.75
N TYR A 228 -11.19 0.80 5.02
CA TYR A 228 -10.07 0.25 5.79
C TYR A 228 -10.51 -0.64 6.95
N SER A 229 -9.57 -1.39 7.45
CA SER A 229 -9.63 -2.02 8.77
C SER A 229 -8.40 -1.66 9.60
N VAL A 230 -8.57 -1.63 10.93
CA VAL A 230 -7.46 -1.57 11.87
C VAL A 230 -7.55 -2.75 12.81
N GLN A 231 -6.43 -3.43 12.95
CA GLN A 231 -6.23 -4.52 13.88
C GLN A 231 -5.29 -4.07 14.98
N THR A 232 -5.64 -4.35 16.24
CA THR A 232 -4.78 -4.08 17.40
C THR A 232 -4.65 -5.37 18.19
N VAL A 233 -3.42 -5.77 18.48
CA VAL A 233 -3.09 -6.97 19.26
C VAL A 233 -2.26 -6.61 20.48
N GLY A 234 -2.41 -7.41 21.54
CA GLY A 234 -1.65 -7.24 22.77
C GLY A 234 -0.18 -7.60 22.62
N ALA A 235 0.64 -7.13 23.57
CA ALA A 235 2.02 -7.59 23.70
C ALA A 235 2.04 -8.89 24.51
N ALA A 236 2.70 -9.92 24.00
CA ALA A 236 2.98 -11.14 24.74
C ALA A 236 3.99 -10.92 25.87
N ASN A 237 4.28 -11.95 26.66
CA ASN A 237 5.30 -11.84 27.71
C ASN A 237 6.72 -11.79 27.09
N LEU A 238 7.18 -10.59 26.70
CA LEU A 238 8.46 -10.35 26.06
C LEU A 238 9.69 -10.66 26.95
N LEU A 239 9.48 -10.90 28.25
CA LEU A 239 10.52 -11.40 29.17
C LEU A 239 10.65 -12.92 29.09
N GLY A 240 9.71 -13.60 28.46
CA GLY A 240 9.78 -15.03 28.18
C GLY A 240 10.73 -15.36 27.04
N LYS A 241 10.90 -16.68 26.80
CA LYS A 241 11.71 -17.15 25.68
C LYS A 241 10.91 -17.01 24.38
N ALA A 242 11.44 -16.27 23.40
CA ALA A 242 10.86 -16.19 22.07
C ALA A 242 10.94 -17.54 21.34
N GLY A 243 10.03 -17.77 20.40
CA GLY A 243 9.96 -18.99 19.63
C GLY A 243 11.06 -19.14 18.57
N SER A 244 11.75 -18.04 18.23
CA SER A 244 12.90 -18.06 17.29
C SER A 244 14.07 -17.26 17.83
N PRO A 245 15.33 -17.57 17.40
CA PRO A 245 16.51 -16.78 17.77
C PRO A 245 16.45 -15.32 17.25
N VAL A 246 15.78 -15.08 16.13
CA VAL A 246 15.65 -13.75 15.53
C VAL A 246 14.75 -12.88 16.40
N TYR A 247 13.60 -13.40 16.78
CA TYR A 247 12.68 -12.71 17.70
C TYR A 247 13.26 -12.61 19.10
N GLN A 248 14.08 -13.57 19.56
CA GLN A 248 14.78 -13.46 20.82
C GLN A 248 15.68 -12.22 20.84
N ARG A 249 16.46 -12.00 19.76
CA ARG A 249 17.30 -10.80 19.63
C ARG A 249 16.46 -9.52 19.61
N TRP A 250 15.33 -9.53 18.90
CA TRP A 250 14.40 -8.40 18.86
C TRP A 250 13.85 -8.08 20.26
N HIS A 251 13.37 -9.09 21.00
CA HIS A 251 12.86 -8.92 22.38
C HIS A 251 13.93 -8.31 23.28
N GLU A 252 15.18 -8.81 23.21
CA GLU A 252 16.29 -8.31 24.01
C GLU A 252 16.59 -6.83 23.72
N GLN A 253 16.67 -6.44 22.46
CA GLN A 253 16.91 -5.05 22.06
C GLN A 253 15.76 -4.13 22.48
N LEU A 254 14.54 -4.55 22.28
CA LEU A 254 13.35 -3.79 22.67
C LEU A 254 13.30 -3.58 24.19
N MET A 255 13.47 -4.64 24.96
CA MET A 255 13.41 -4.56 26.42
C MET A 255 14.58 -3.78 27.02
N ASN A 256 15.78 -3.88 26.44
CA ASN A 256 16.93 -3.06 26.81
C ASN A 256 16.64 -1.57 26.56
N TYR A 257 16.17 -1.21 25.37
CA TYR A 257 15.83 0.17 25.04
C TYR A 257 14.73 0.72 25.98
N ARG A 258 13.73 -0.07 26.29
CA ARG A 258 12.61 0.29 27.16
C ARG A 258 12.92 0.11 28.66
N GLN A 259 14.12 -0.25 29.04
CA GLN A 259 14.54 -0.49 30.44
C GLN A 259 13.63 -1.48 31.19
N GLY A 260 13.16 -2.51 30.47
CA GLY A 260 12.29 -3.54 31.02
C GLY A 260 10.79 -3.18 31.02
N ALA A 261 10.38 -2.00 30.54
CA ALA A 261 8.99 -1.60 30.48
C ALA A 261 8.27 -2.28 29.29
N MET A 262 7.19 -3.01 29.59
CA MET A 262 6.35 -3.64 28.55
C MET A 262 5.68 -2.59 27.66
N PRO A 263 5.58 -2.81 26.35
CA PRO A 263 4.78 -1.95 25.48
C PRO A 263 3.28 -2.12 25.77
N GLU A 264 2.48 -1.09 25.44
CA GLU A 264 1.04 -1.10 25.65
C GLU A 264 0.35 -2.07 24.66
N HIS A 265 0.87 -2.15 23.43
CA HIS A 265 0.40 -3.04 22.38
C HIS A 265 1.57 -3.83 21.79
N GLY A 266 1.30 -5.01 21.27
CA GLY A 266 2.26 -5.78 20.47
C GLY A 266 2.38 -5.19 19.07
N ALA A 267 1.25 -4.92 18.43
CA ALA A 267 1.18 -4.25 17.13
C ALA A 267 -0.17 -3.57 16.90
N ILE A 268 -0.17 -2.61 15.96
CA ILE A 268 -1.37 -1.98 15.39
C ILE A 268 -1.18 -1.98 13.88
N TRP A 269 -2.12 -2.57 13.14
CA TRP A 269 -2.04 -2.75 11.70
C TRP A 269 -3.24 -2.11 11.02
N LEU A 270 -3.03 -0.99 10.33
CA LEU A 270 -3.99 -0.38 9.41
C LEU A 270 -3.85 -1.04 8.04
N THR A 271 -4.94 -1.54 7.48
CA THR A 271 -5.02 -1.89 6.06
C THR A 271 -5.97 -0.92 5.37
N TYR A 272 -5.43 -0.03 4.56
CA TYR A 272 -6.19 0.87 3.69
C TYR A 272 -6.33 0.21 2.31
N TYR A 273 -7.54 -0.22 2.01
CA TYR A 273 -7.82 -1.06 0.85
C TYR A 273 -7.56 -0.38 -0.50
N PRO A 274 -7.07 -1.16 -1.48
CA PRO A 274 -6.86 -2.61 -1.47
C PRO A 274 -5.49 -3.07 -0.95
N HIS A 275 -4.47 -2.19 -0.73
CA HIS A 275 -3.10 -2.63 -0.82
C HIS A 275 -2.07 -1.84 0.00
N ILE A 276 -2.53 -0.98 0.90
CA ILE A 276 -1.63 -0.14 1.70
C ILE A 276 -1.79 -0.52 3.17
N MET A 277 -0.73 -0.98 3.78
CA MET A 277 -0.66 -1.28 5.20
C MET A 277 0.26 -0.26 5.89
N VAL A 278 -0.22 0.33 7.00
CA VAL A 278 0.59 1.16 7.89
C VAL A 278 0.60 0.48 9.25
N GLU A 279 1.79 0.15 9.70
CA GLU A 279 1.96 -0.75 10.83
C GLU A 279 2.77 -0.07 11.93
N TRP A 280 2.25 -0.18 13.13
CA TRP A 280 2.98 0.24 14.32
C TRP A 280 3.46 -0.97 15.10
N TYR A 281 4.73 -0.95 15.43
CA TYR A 281 5.34 -1.78 16.47
C TYR A 281 6.04 -0.87 17.48
N PRO A 282 6.40 -1.33 18.67
CA PRO A 282 7.05 -0.48 19.66
C PRO A 282 8.29 0.24 19.09
N HIS A 283 8.18 1.55 18.95
CA HIS A 283 9.19 2.46 18.37
C HIS A 283 9.49 2.25 16.87
N VAL A 284 8.57 1.69 16.12
CA VAL A 284 8.71 1.46 14.67
C VAL A 284 7.42 1.76 13.96
N LEU A 285 7.50 2.40 12.81
CA LEU A 285 6.42 2.43 11.82
C LEU A 285 6.91 1.79 10.53
N THR A 286 6.04 1.01 9.90
CA THR A 286 6.28 0.52 8.54
C THR A 286 5.15 0.94 7.62
N VAL A 287 5.47 1.14 6.34
CA VAL A 287 4.47 1.26 5.28
C VAL A 287 4.75 0.12 4.31
N SER A 288 3.83 -0.82 4.23
CA SER A 288 3.88 -1.94 3.31
C SER A 288 2.86 -1.74 2.20
N THR A 289 3.28 -1.88 0.94
CA THR A 289 2.39 -1.67 -0.21
C THR A 289 2.54 -2.77 -1.24
N LEU A 290 1.39 -3.26 -1.73
CA LEU A 290 1.38 -4.32 -2.73
C LEU A 290 1.25 -3.75 -4.15
N HIS A 291 2.09 -4.27 -5.02
CA HIS A 291 2.08 -3.97 -6.45
C HIS A 291 1.86 -5.27 -7.23
N PRO A 292 0.61 -5.60 -7.61
CA PRO A 292 0.32 -6.82 -8.34
C PRO A 292 1.01 -6.82 -9.72
N VAL A 293 1.83 -7.84 -9.97
CA VAL A 293 2.59 -8.00 -11.21
C VAL A 293 1.84 -8.89 -12.19
N SER A 294 1.33 -10.02 -11.70
CA SER A 294 0.51 -10.98 -12.46
C SER A 294 -0.51 -11.62 -11.52
N VAL A 295 -1.33 -12.51 -12.03
CA VAL A 295 -2.32 -13.27 -11.23
C VAL A 295 -1.68 -14.10 -10.11
N ASP A 296 -0.40 -14.40 -10.20
CA ASP A 296 0.33 -15.25 -9.26
C ASP A 296 1.69 -14.66 -8.84
N LYS A 297 1.85 -13.34 -9.02
CA LYS A 297 3.05 -12.63 -8.58
C LYS A 297 2.73 -11.23 -8.10
N THR A 298 3.20 -10.90 -6.91
CA THR A 298 3.04 -9.60 -6.25
C THR A 298 4.41 -9.08 -5.82
N LEU A 299 4.65 -7.78 -5.93
CA LEU A 299 5.79 -7.12 -5.31
C LEU A 299 5.27 -6.41 -4.06
N ASN A 300 5.81 -6.72 -2.90
CA ASN A 300 5.59 -5.98 -1.66
C ASN A 300 6.76 -5.01 -1.45
N MET A 301 6.47 -3.72 -1.34
CA MET A 301 7.44 -2.71 -0.94
C MET A 301 7.20 -2.34 0.52
N VAL A 302 8.22 -2.51 1.36
CA VAL A 302 8.18 -2.19 2.79
C VAL A 302 9.14 -1.07 3.11
N GLU A 303 8.64 0.00 3.68
CA GLU A 303 9.40 1.15 4.13
C GLU A 303 9.47 1.14 5.67
N PHE A 304 10.68 1.21 6.24
CA PHE A 304 10.91 1.16 7.68
C PHE A 304 11.27 2.53 8.22
N TYR A 305 10.53 2.98 9.22
CA TYR A 305 10.67 4.27 9.88
C TYR A 305 10.95 4.08 11.36
N TYR A 306 11.93 4.81 11.87
CA TYR A 306 12.31 4.79 13.28
C TYR A 306 12.41 6.22 13.79
N PRO A 307 12.23 6.46 15.11
CA PRO A 307 12.64 7.71 15.72
C PRO A 307 14.09 8.06 15.37
N GLU A 308 14.36 9.33 15.11
CA GLU A 308 15.69 9.79 14.66
C GLU A 308 16.82 9.30 15.57
N GLU A 309 16.61 9.33 16.89
CA GLU A 309 17.58 8.84 17.87
C GLU A 309 17.86 7.34 17.76
N ILE A 310 16.82 6.52 17.50
CA ILE A 310 17.00 5.08 17.29
C ILE A 310 17.74 4.81 15.99
N ALA A 311 17.34 5.45 14.91
CA ALA A 311 18.00 5.31 13.61
C ALA A 311 19.49 5.72 13.68
N ALA A 312 19.82 6.76 14.47
CA ALA A 312 21.18 7.28 14.57
C ALA A 312 22.08 6.48 15.53
N PHE A 313 21.55 5.98 16.66
CA PHE A 313 22.37 5.48 17.76
C PHE A 313 22.10 4.03 18.15
N GLU A 314 20.96 3.43 17.77
CA GLU A 314 20.54 2.09 18.18
C GLU A 314 20.50 1.12 16.98
N ARG A 315 21.63 0.98 16.28
CA ARG A 315 21.69 0.16 15.05
C ARG A 315 21.36 -1.31 15.27
N GLU A 316 21.72 -1.87 16.43
CA GLU A 316 21.37 -3.26 16.76
C GLU A 316 19.86 -3.45 16.94
N PHE A 317 19.16 -2.44 17.50
CA PHE A 317 17.71 -2.42 17.60
C PHE A 317 17.08 -2.44 16.20
N VAL A 318 17.51 -1.53 15.31
CA VAL A 318 17.01 -1.43 13.93
C VAL A 318 17.20 -2.74 13.16
N GLU A 319 18.40 -3.32 13.23
CA GLU A 319 18.72 -4.58 12.55
C GLU A 319 17.92 -5.77 13.10
N ALA A 320 17.78 -5.86 14.43
CA ALA A 320 17.03 -6.93 15.07
C ALA A 320 15.53 -6.85 14.71
N GLN A 321 14.97 -5.65 14.74
CA GLN A 321 13.56 -5.44 14.37
C GLN A 321 13.30 -5.78 12.90
N ARG A 322 14.12 -5.29 11.99
CA ARG A 322 13.99 -5.64 10.55
C ARG A 322 14.11 -7.13 10.31
N ALA A 323 15.07 -7.79 10.96
CA ALA A 323 15.24 -9.22 10.82
C ALA A 323 14.00 -9.99 11.29
N ALA A 324 13.39 -9.58 12.43
CA ALA A 324 12.17 -10.17 12.95
C ALA A 324 10.98 -9.97 11.99
N TYR A 325 10.81 -8.77 11.46
CA TYR A 325 9.80 -8.46 10.47
C TYR A 325 9.95 -9.34 9.22
N MET A 326 11.15 -9.45 8.68
CA MET A 326 11.42 -10.25 7.48
C MET A 326 11.33 -11.75 7.73
N GLU A 327 11.60 -12.26 8.95
CA GLU A 327 11.33 -13.66 9.31
C GLU A 327 9.85 -13.98 9.14
N THR A 328 8.97 -13.12 9.68
CA THR A 328 7.51 -13.28 9.52
C THR A 328 7.10 -13.23 8.06
N CYS A 329 7.61 -12.29 7.27
CA CYS A 329 7.30 -12.21 5.83
C CYS A 329 7.68 -13.51 5.08
N VAL A 330 8.83 -14.11 5.39
CA VAL A 330 9.27 -15.37 4.75
C VAL A 330 8.41 -16.56 5.18
N GLU A 331 7.97 -16.58 6.44
CA GLU A 331 7.02 -17.60 6.92
C GLU A 331 5.66 -17.44 6.23
N ASP A 332 5.17 -16.21 6.08
CA ASP A 332 3.94 -15.91 5.33
C ASP A 332 4.03 -16.32 3.86
N ASP A 333 5.18 -16.14 3.20
CA ASP A 333 5.39 -16.60 1.83
C ASP A 333 5.19 -18.12 1.71
N GLU A 334 5.72 -18.90 2.65
CA GLU A 334 5.59 -20.35 2.62
C GLU A 334 4.12 -20.79 2.66
N ILE A 335 3.31 -20.18 3.55
CA ILE A 335 1.90 -20.57 3.66
C ILE A 335 1.07 -20.02 2.50
N ALA A 336 1.33 -18.80 2.04
CA ALA A 336 0.63 -18.18 0.90
C ALA A 336 0.88 -18.94 -0.41
N GLU A 337 2.12 -19.39 -0.67
CA GLU A 337 2.45 -20.24 -1.82
C GLU A 337 1.72 -21.58 -1.74
N ARG A 338 1.62 -22.18 -0.56
CA ARG A 338 0.85 -23.43 -0.35
C ARG A 338 -0.65 -23.22 -0.58
N MET A 339 -1.21 -22.10 -0.15
CA MET A 339 -2.61 -21.74 -0.40
C MET A 339 -2.88 -21.61 -1.90
N ASP A 340 -2.04 -20.87 -2.63
CA ASP A 340 -2.18 -20.71 -4.08
C ASP A 340 -1.96 -22.05 -4.83
N ALA A 341 -1.03 -22.89 -4.40
CA ALA A 341 -0.84 -24.22 -4.97
C ALA A 341 -2.09 -25.10 -4.76
N GLY A 342 -2.68 -25.08 -3.57
CA GLY A 342 -3.93 -25.78 -3.27
C GLY A 342 -5.10 -25.29 -4.14
N ARG A 343 -5.26 -23.97 -4.27
CA ARG A 343 -6.27 -23.32 -5.12
C ARG A 343 -6.09 -23.70 -6.61
N LYS A 344 -4.84 -23.69 -7.10
CA LYS A 344 -4.53 -24.12 -8.48
C LYS A 344 -4.91 -25.61 -8.70
N ALA A 345 -4.68 -26.48 -7.71
CA ALA A 345 -5.06 -27.88 -7.78
C ALA A 345 -6.59 -28.09 -7.81
N LEU A 346 -7.34 -27.34 -7.01
CA LEU A 346 -8.81 -27.32 -7.06
C LEU A 346 -9.31 -26.84 -8.43
N LEU A 347 -8.79 -25.72 -8.91
CA LEU A 347 -9.18 -25.15 -10.21
C LEU A 347 -8.93 -26.13 -11.37
N ALA A 348 -7.79 -26.82 -11.36
CA ALA A 348 -7.43 -27.81 -12.39
C ALA A 348 -8.39 -29.02 -12.45
N ARG A 349 -9.03 -29.36 -11.34
CA ARG A 349 -10.06 -30.40 -11.26
C ARG A 349 -11.48 -29.89 -11.55
N GLY A 350 -11.66 -28.57 -11.68
CA GLY A 350 -12.95 -27.96 -11.80
C GLY A 350 -13.72 -27.80 -10.48
N ASP A 351 -13.04 -27.98 -9.37
CA ASP A 351 -13.59 -27.77 -8.04
C ASP A 351 -13.55 -26.29 -7.66
N ASN A 352 -14.54 -25.86 -6.86
CA ASN A 352 -14.62 -24.49 -6.40
C ASN A 352 -15.03 -24.46 -4.92
N GLU A 353 -14.32 -25.28 -4.12
CA GLU A 353 -14.52 -25.35 -2.69
C GLU A 353 -14.09 -24.04 -2.04
N VAL A 354 -14.85 -23.61 -1.03
CA VAL A 354 -14.56 -22.43 -0.23
C VAL A 354 -14.70 -22.78 1.24
N GLY A 355 -13.83 -22.21 2.08
CA GLY A 355 -13.85 -22.45 3.51
C GLY A 355 -14.83 -21.50 4.26
N PRO A 356 -15.13 -21.80 5.53
CA PRO A 356 -15.79 -20.87 6.44
C PRO A 356 -14.80 -19.82 6.96
N TYR A 357 -15.30 -18.82 7.68
CA TYR A 357 -14.48 -17.89 8.48
C TYR A 357 -14.49 -18.30 9.97
N GLN A 358 -13.37 -18.06 10.64
CA GLN A 358 -13.26 -18.15 12.09
C GLN A 358 -13.37 -16.75 12.70
N SER A 359 -14.37 -16.50 13.53
CA SER A 359 -14.49 -15.24 14.27
C SER A 359 -13.96 -15.42 15.70
N PRO A 360 -13.24 -14.42 16.26
CA PRO A 360 -12.97 -13.10 15.70
C PRO A 360 -11.69 -13.00 14.86
N MET A 361 -10.88 -14.07 14.73
CA MET A 361 -9.52 -13.98 14.20
C MET A 361 -9.47 -13.74 12.68
N GLU A 362 -10.51 -14.13 11.91
CA GLU A 362 -10.61 -13.93 10.47
C GLU A 362 -11.65 -12.85 10.07
N ASP A 363 -12.14 -12.06 11.02
CA ASP A 363 -13.13 -11.00 10.75
C ASP A 363 -12.56 -9.94 9.80
N GLY A 364 -11.25 -9.66 9.86
CA GLY A 364 -10.56 -8.76 8.94
C GLY A 364 -10.58 -9.25 7.51
N MET A 365 -10.30 -10.54 7.29
CA MET A 365 -10.35 -11.19 5.98
C MET A 365 -11.78 -11.18 5.43
N GLN A 366 -12.78 -11.48 6.27
CA GLN A 366 -14.19 -11.40 5.87
C GLN A 366 -14.57 -9.99 5.41
N HIS A 367 -14.20 -8.96 6.18
CA HIS A 367 -14.47 -7.56 5.84
C HIS A 367 -13.82 -7.16 4.50
N PHE A 368 -12.58 -7.58 4.26
CA PHE A 368 -11.91 -7.36 2.97
C PHE A 368 -12.64 -8.06 1.81
N HIS A 369 -13.10 -9.30 1.97
CA HIS A 369 -13.83 -10.01 0.93
C HIS A 369 -15.17 -9.33 0.60
N GLU A 370 -15.88 -8.80 1.60
CA GLU A 370 -17.11 -8.04 1.38
C GLU A 370 -16.83 -6.71 0.67
N TRP A 371 -15.77 -5.99 1.09
CA TRP A 371 -15.29 -4.79 0.41
C TRP A 371 -14.96 -5.09 -1.05
N TYR A 372 -14.22 -6.17 -1.33
CA TYR A 372 -13.84 -6.62 -2.67
C TYR A 372 -15.07 -6.91 -3.54
N ARG A 373 -16.02 -7.69 -3.02
CA ARG A 373 -17.27 -8.01 -3.73
C ARG A 373 -18.08 -6.76 -4.09
N ALA A 374 -18.22 -5.84 -3.14
CA ALA A 374 -18.95 -4.59 -3.35
C ALA A 374 -18.34 -3.72 -4.46
N ARG A 375 -17.01 -3.76 -4.61
CA ARG A 375 -16.28 -2.99 -5.65
C ARG A 375 -16.25 -3.68 -7.00
N MET A 376 -16.06 -4.97 -7.02
CA MET A 376 -15.94 -5.74 -8.26
C MET A 376 -17.30 -6.10 -8.84
N TYR A 377 -18.32 -6.24 -8.01
CA TYR A 377 -19.68 -6.65 -8.39
C TYR A 377 -20.73 -5.83 -7.63
N PRO A 378 -20.79 -4.52 -7.85
CA PRO A 378 -21.79 -3.71 -7.18
C PRO A 378 -23.20 -4.25 -7.53
N PRO A 379 -24.14 -4.24 -6.57
CA PRO A 379 -25.52 -4.61 -6.87
C PRO A 379 -26.03 -3.74 -8.02
N ALA A 380 -26.85 -4.34 -8.91
CA ALA A 380 -27.47 -3.58 -10.01
C ALA A 380 -28.21 -2.37 -9.40
N PRO A 381 -28.10 -1.18 -9.99
CA PRO A 381 -28.87 -0.04 -9.50
C PRO A 381 -30.35 -0.44 -9.46
N PRO A 382 -31.11 -0.03 -8.43
CA PRO A 382 -32.52 -0.33 -8.36
C PRO A 382 -33.15 0.09 -9.69
N SER A 383 -33.88 -0.83 -10.33
CA SER A 383 -34.55 -0.55 -11.59
C SER A 383 -35.39 0.71 -11.39
N ALA A 384 -35.12 1.75 -12.19
CA ALA A 384 -35.96 2.94 -12.18
C ALA A 384 -37.40 2.48 -12.32
N SER A 385 -38.24 2.82 -11.35
CA SER A 385 -39.68 2.56 -11.44
C SER A 385 -40.15 3.11 -12.79
N PRO A 386 -40.93 2.38 -13.55
CA PRO A 386 -41.44 2.92 -14.81
C PRO A 386 -42.09 4.28 -14.50
N PRO A 387 -41.97 5.28 -15.38
CA PRO A 387 -42.57 6.57 -15.16
C PRO A 387 -44.06 6.32 -14.96
N GLN A 388 -44.61 6.81 -13.85
CA GLN A 388 -46.04 6.81 -13.62
C GLN A 388 -46.65 7.59 -14.76
N GLY A 389 -47.39 6.92 -15.62
CA GLY A 389 -48.09 7.55 -16.74
C GLY A 389 -49.02 8.60 -16.16
N ASP A 390 -48.88 9.84 -16.62
CA ASP A 390 -49.82 10.90 -16.41
C ASP A 390 -51.19 10.42 -16.91
N VAL A 391 -52.11 10.17 -15.97
CA VAL A 391 -53.49 9.95 -16.27
C VAL A 391 -54.06 11.33 -16.64
N THR A 392 -53.98 11.67 -17.94
CA THR A 392 -54.70 12.81 -18.46
C THR A 392 -56.17 12.51 -18.37
N CYS A 393 -56.87 13.15 -17.45
CA CYS A 393 -58.33 13.17 -17.34
C CYS A 393 -58.89 13.82 -18.59
N GLY A 394 -59.44 13.00 -19.51
CA GLY A 394 -60.16 13.47 -20.69
C GLY A 394 -61.43 14.17 -20.28
N LEU A 395 -61.48 15.48 -20.41
CA LEU A 395 -62.73 16.26 -20.36
C LEU A 395 -63.50 15.98 -21.66
N ALA A 396 -64.68 15.41 -21.55
CA ALA A 396 -65.60 15.22 -22.65
C ALA A 396 -66.08 16.58 -23.16
N GLU A 397 -65.94 16.85 -24.47
CA GLU A 397 -66.55 18.00 -25.12
C GLU A 397 -68.05 17.87 -25.20
N PRO A 398 -68.84 18.97 -25.05
CA PRO A 398 -70.26 18.95 -25.15
C PRO A 398 -70.75 18.89 -26.68
N VAL A 399 -71.68 18.03 -26.97
CA VAL A 399 -72.33 17.89 -28.29
C VAL A 399 -73.16 19.16 -28.58
N PRO A 400 -73.01 19.81 -29.74
CA PRO A 400 -73.91 20.87 -30.18
C PRO A 400 -75.28 20.36 -30.64
N ARG A 401 -76.32 21.15 -30.30
CA ARG A 401 -77.71 20.93 -30.79
C ARG A 401 -77.89 21.29 -32.26
#